data_a1682d524921b00ff2cbc0b4923f9a6b
#
_entry.id   a1682d524921b00ff2cbc0b4923f9a6b
#
_cell.length_a   1.000
_cell.length_b   1.000
_cell.length_c   1.000
_cell.angle_alpha   90.00
_cell.angle_beta   90.00
_cell.angle_gamma   90.00
#
_symmetry.space_group_name_H-M   'P 1'
#
loop_
_entity.id
_entity.type
_entity.pdbx_description
1 polymer ?
#
loop_
_entity_poly.entity_id
_entity_poly.type
_entity_poly.pdbx_seq_one_letter_code
_entity_poly.pdbx_strand_id
1 'polypeptide(L)'
;MWNRQPSEAILVDPANTGLGHKQVQRWNLPEGWVISRHPAHAALVSEADFIAAQDAAAQRGPAGPAVRRYLLAGLITCGRCGRRLESAWSNGKPAYRCRHGYTSAAVPDTTRPKNTYVREDQIMPHLAALAILAGKPACGSRARLTGPAGTAALIDQLRADRTVLTYDPASRTLSAGGHDAPSVAIGKDH
;
A
#
# COMPACT_ATOMS: atom_id res chain seq x y z
N MET A 1 18.94 -20.00 3.11
CA MET A 1 19.10 -18.55 3.37
C MET A 1 18.90 -18.28 4.85
N TRP A 2 19.81 -17.57 5.50
CA TRP A 2 19.72 -17.22 6.91
C TRP A 2 19.76 -15.70 7.06
N ASN A 3 18.68 -15.12 7.57
CA ASN A 3 18.56 -13.70 7.83
C ASN A 3 18.56 -13.46 9.35
N ARG A 4 19.75 -13.15 9.90
CA ARG A 4 19.90 -12.80 11.30
C ARG A 4 19.55 -11.34 11.49
N GLN A 5 18.60 -11.06 12.37
CA GLN A 5 18.29 -9.69 12.78
C GLN A 5 19.36 -9.21 13.77
N PRO A 6 20.15 -8.18 13.44
CA PRO A 6 21.05 -7.59 14.42
C PRO A 6 20.24 -6.84 15.49
N SER A 7 20.64 -7.04 16.75
CA SER A 7 20.12 -6.26 17.87
C SER A 7 21.22 -5.28 18.30
N GLU A 8 20.89 -4.02 18.34
CA GLU A 8 21.82 -2.94 18.68
C GLU A 8 21.29 -2.17 19.90
N ALA A 9 22.18 -1.91 20.86
CA ALA A 9 21.88 -1.03 21.98
C ALA A 9 22.19 0.42 21.57
N ILE A 10 21.19 1.24 21.44
CA ILE A 10 21.35 2.67 21.13
C ILE A 10 20.92 3.53 22.31
N LEU A 11 21.58 4.69 22.49
CA LEU A 11 21.15 5.66 23.51
C LEU A 11 19.72 6.09 23.29
N VAL A 12 18.94 6.19 24.39
CA VAL A 12 17.57 6.68 24.32
C VAL A 12 17.56 8.13 23.83
N ASP A 13 18.49 8.92 24.33
CA ASP A 13 18.74 10.30 23.92
C ASP A 13 20.25 10.53 23.88
N PRO A 14 20.84 10.86 22.69
CA PRO A 14 22.28 11.15 22.58
C PRO A 14 22.72 12.36 23.41
N ALA A 15 21.83 13.31 23.70
CA ALA A 15 22.13 14.49 24.52
C ALA A 15 22.05 14.21 26.02
N ASN A 16 21.38 13.12 26.42
CA ASN A 16 21.21 12.74 27.84
C ASN A 16 21.51 11.25 28.04
N THR A 17 22.77 10.95 28.26
CA THR A 17 23.25 9.57 28.47
C THR A 17 22.68 8.92 29.75
N GLY A 18 22.19 9.71 30.69
CA GLY A 18 21.55 9.20 31.92
C GLY A 18 20.23 8.46 31.69
N LEU A 19 19.62 8.60 30.52
CA LEU A 19 18.40 7.86 30.16
C LEU A 19 18.68 6.41 29.71
N GLY A 20 19.97 6.02 29.63
CA GLY A 20 20.37 4.66 29.30
C GLY A 20 20.20 4.30 27.84
N HIS A 21 20.18 2.99 27.58
CA HIS A 21 20.12 2.43 26.23
C HIS A 21 18.81 1.69 26.02
N LYS A 22 18.31 1.69 24.79
CA LYS A 22 17.23 0.83 24.30
C LYS A 22 17.76 -0.17 23.28
N GLN A 23 17.25 -1.40 23.34
CA GLN A 23 17.52 -2.41 22.31
C GLN A 23 16.66 -2.15 21.10
N VAL A 24 17.29 -2.05 19.93
CA VAL A 24 16.60 -1.91 18.64
C VAL A 24 16.97 -3.10 17.78
N GLN A 25 15.96 -3.85 17.34
CA GLN A 25 16.13 -4.89 16.33
C GLN A 25 15.85 -4.31 14.95
N ARG A 26 16.76 -4.55 14.03
CA ARG A 26 16.63 -4.13 12.63
C ARG A 26 16.64 -5.35 11.72
N TRP A 27 15.83 -5.31 10.68
CA TRP A 27 15.90 -6.30 9.63
C TRP A 27 17.25 -6.19 8.93
N ASN A 28 17.92 -7.33 8.76
CA ASN A 28 19.14 -7.38 8.00
C ASN A 28 18.85 -7.08 6.53
N LEU A 29 19.65 -6.21 5.92
CA LEU A 29 19.55 -5.91 4.50
C LEU A 29 19.95 -7.13 3.65
N PRO A 30 19.44 -7.26 2.41
CA PRO A 30 19.77 -8.37 1.51
C PRO A 30 21.26 -8.59 1.32
N GLU A 31 22.07 -7.53 1.34
CA GLU A 31 23.52 -7.57 1.22
C GLU A 31 24.21 -8.28 2.39
N GLY A 32 23.55 -8.27 3.56
CA GLY A 32 24.03 -8.96 4.77
C GLY A 32 23.47 -10.38 4.92
N TRP A 33 22.72 -10.88 3.96
CA TRP A 33 22.15 -12.23 4.04
C TRP A 33 23.21 -13.28 3.73
N VAL A 34 23.29 -14.27 4.59
CA VAL A 34 24.13 -15.46 4.33
C VAL A 34 23.31 -16.47 3.54
N ILE A 35 23.72 -16.68 2.30
CA ILE A 35 23.08 -17.64 1.40
C ILE A 35 23.99 -18.87 1.30
N SER A 36 23.45 -20.04 1.61
CA SER A 36 24.18 -21.31 1.43
C SER A 36 24.45 -21.55 -0.07
N ARG A 37 25.67 -21.97 -0.39
CA ARG A 37 26.03 -22.34 -1.77
C ARG A 37 25.37 -23.64 -2.20
N HIS A 38 25.03 -24.50 -1.25
CA HIS A 38 24.35 -25.77 -1.49
C HIS A 38 23.06 -25.80 -0.70
N PRO A 39 22.03 -26.49 -1.20
CA PRO A 39 20.82 -26.74 -0.42
C PRO A 39 21.20 -27.42 0.92
N ALA A 40 20.73 -26.85 2.03
CA ALA A 40 20.99 -27.39 3.36
C ALA A 40 20.21 -28.68 3.64
N HIS A 41 19.15 -28.92 2.88
CA HIS A 41 18.29 -30.10 2.93
C HIS A 41 17.64 -30.30 1.55
N ALA A 42 17.09 -31.50 1.32
CA ALA A 42 16.28 -31.73 0.13
C ALA A 42 15.06 -30.79 0.09
N ALA A 43 14.63 -30.42 -1.11
CA ALA A 43 13.44 -29.60 -1.26
C ALA A 43 12.23 -30.32 -0.68
N LEU A 44 11.49 -29.67 0.21
CA LEU A 44 10.27 -30.21 0.83
C LEU A 44 9.08 -30.18 -0.13
N VAL A 45 9.10 -29.25 -1.09
CA VAL A 45 8.08 -29.09 -2.14
C VAL A 45 8.78 -28.87 -3.47
N SER A 46 8.15 -29.26 -4.57
CA SER A 46 8.66 -28.94 -5.90
C SER A 46 8.55 -27.44 -6.19
N GLU A 47 9.36 -26.93 -7.11
CA GLU A 47 9.27 -25.55 -7.56
C GLU A 47 7.88 -25.23 -8.14
N ALA A 48 7.30 -26.19 -8.88
CA ALA A 48 5.96 -26.06 -9.44
C ALA A 48 4.89 -25.92 -8.35
N ASP A 49 4.96 -26.72 -7.29
CA ASP A 49 4.03 -26.62 -6.16
C ASP A 49 4.21 -25.32 -5.39
N PHE A 50 5.44 -24.83 -5.25
CA PHE A 50 5.72 -23.55 -4.62
C PHE A 50 5.12 -22.39 -5.41
N ILE A 51 5.29 -22.37 -6.74
CA ILE A 51 4.69 -21.36 -7.63
C ILE A 51 3.17 -21.46 -7.57
N ALA A 52 2.61 -22.66 -7.70
CA ALA A 52 1.16 -22.87 -7.61
C ALA A 52 0.57 -22.41 -6.26
N ALA A 53 1.28 -22.63 -5.17
CA ALA A 53 0.86 -22.17 -3.85
C ALA A 53 0.88 -20.61 -3.75
N GLN A 54 1.86 -19.96 -4.36
CA GLN A 54 1.91 -18.51 -4.42
C GLN A 54 0.76 -17.94 -5.27
N ASP A 55 0.47 -18.54 -6.42
CA ASP A 55 -0.64 -18.15 -7.28
C ASP A 55 -1.99 -18.36 -6.58
N ALA A 56 -2.17 -19.48 -5.90
CA ALA A 56 -3.36 -19.76 -5.10
C ALA A 56 -3.51 -18.76 -3.93
N ALA A 57 -2.41 -18.32 -3.32
CA ALA A 57 -2.44 -17.31 -2.28
C ALA A 57 -2.80 -15.93 -2.84
N ALA A 58 -2.34 -15.59 -4.04
CA ALA A 58 -2.68 -14.35 -4.75
C ALA A 58 -4.15 -14.32 -5.19
N GLN A 59 -4.73 -15.48 -5.51
CA GLN A 59 -6.13 -15.63 -5.91
C GLN A 59 -7.11 -15.77 -4.73
N ARG A 60 -6.61 -16.01 -3.52
CA ARG A 60 -7.48 -16.09 -2.34
C ARG A 60 -8.13 -14.74 -2.10
N GLY A 61 -9.38 -14.64 -2.46
CA GLY A 61 -10.27 -13.61 -1.95
C GLY A 61 -10.36 -13.70 -0.41
N PRO A 62 -10.82 -12.65 0.26
CA PRO A 62 -10.89 -12.62 1.71
C PRO A 62 -11.77 -13.74 2.24
N ALA A 63 -11.15 -14.68 2.94
CA ALA A 63 -11.84 -15.80 3.56
C ALA A 63 -12.54 -15.32 4.85
N GLY A 64 -13.86 -15.21 4.82
CA GLY A 64 -14.70 -15.03 6.00
C GLY A 64 -14.92 -13.58 6.47
N PRO A 65 -15.87 -13.38 7.41
CA PRO A 65 -16.30 -12.05 7.86
C PRO A 65 -15.26 -11.28 8.67
N ALA A 66 -14.22 -11.95 9.17
CA ALA A 66 -13.14 -11.33 9.95
C ALA A 66 -12.02 -10.72 9.09
N VAL A 67 -12.03 -10.97 7.76
CA VAL A 67 -10.99 -10.44 6.88
C VAL A 67 -11.29 -9.00 6.50
N ARG A 68 -10.35 -8.13 6.81
CA ARG A 68 -10.43 -6.71 6.43
C ARG A 68 -10.44 -6.56 4.91
N ARG A 69 -11.46 -5.90 4.39
CA ARG A 69 -11.57 -5.63 2.96
C ARG A 69 -11.02 -4.25 2.63
N TYR A 70 -10.31 -4.16 1.51
CA TYR A 70 -9.76 -2.94 0.97
C TYR A 70 -10.17 -2.85 -0.49
N LEU A 71 -11.17 -2.02 -0.77
CA LEU A 71 -11.81 -1.97 -2.09
C LEU A 71 -10.87 -1.46 -3.19
N LEU A 72 -9.95 -0.55 -2.85
CA LEU A 72 -9.03 0.08 -3.78
C LEU A 72 -7.60 -0.50 -3.71
N ALA A 73 -7.43 -1.68 -3.07
CA ALA A 73 -6.13 -2.33 -2.99
C ALA A 73 -5.51 -2.54 -4.38
N GLY A 74 -4.25 -2.12 -4.54
CA GLY A 74 -3.51 -2.24 -5.80
C GLY A 74 -3.86 -1.21 -6.88
N LEU A 75 -4.92 -0.40 -6.70
CA LEU A 75 -5.33 0.61 -7.68
C LEU A 75 -4.68 1.98 -7.47
N ILE A 76 -4.19 2.28 -6.26
CA ILE A 76 -3.72 3.62 -5.90
C ILE A 76 -2.20 3.68 -5.88
N THR A 77 -1.64 4.70 -6.51
CA THR A 77 -0.22 5.04 -6.47
C THR A 77 0.00 6.37 -5.76
N CYS A 78 1.20 6.56 -5.25
CA CYS A 78 1.64 7.78 -4.59
C CYS A 78 2.12 8.80 -5.64
N GLY A 79 1.51 9.96 -5.73
CA GLY A 79 1.91 11.04 -6.62
C GLY A 79 3.33 11.57 -6.32
N ARG A 80 3.83 11.32 -5.10
CA ARG A 80 5.17 11.77 -4.71
C ARG A 80 6.30 10.86 -5.20
N CYS A 81 6.09 9.54 -5.20
CA CYS A 81 7.17 8.57 -5.50
C CYS A 81 6.76 7.47 -6.49
N GLY A 82 5.55 7.51 -7.05
CA GLY A 82 5.04 6.55 -8.04
C GLY A 82 4.77 5.14 -7.50
N ARG A 83 5.09 4.83 -6.25
CA ARG A 83 4.88 3.50 -5.67
C ARG A 83 3.40 3.26 -5.37
N ARG A 84 2.95 2.02 -5.50
CA ARG A 84 1.61 1.62 -5.06
C ARG A 84 1.48 1.81 -3.55
N LEU A 85 0.31 2.29 -3.11
CA LEU A 85 -0.01 2.40 -1.70
C LEU A 85 -0.31 1.02 -1.12
N GLU A 86 0.24 0.76 0.06
CA GLU A 86 -0.05 -0.43 0.87
C GLU A 86 -1.40 -0.28 1.55
N SER A 87 -2.17 -1.36 1.59
CA SER A 87 -3.38 -1.41 2.41
C SER A 87 -3.01 -1.34 3.91
N ALA A 88 -3.67 -0.47 4.63
CA ALA A 88 -3.44 -0.23 6.05
C ALA A 88 -4.78 -0.09 6.79
N TRP A 89 -4.79 -0.40 8.08
CA TRP A 89 -5.96 -0.20 8.92
C TRP A 89 -5.67 0.94 9.89
N SER A 90 -6.43 1.99 9.83
CA SER A 90 -6.21 3.19 10.64
C SER A 90 -7.50 3.63 11.31
N ASN A 91 -7.47 3.76 12.64
CA ASN A 91 -8.62 4.23 13.44
C ASN A 91 -9.93 3.48 13.12
N GLY A 92 -9.85 2.15 13.04
CA GLY A 92 -11.02 1.32 12.77
C GLY A 92 -11.50 1.29 11.32
N LYS A 93 -10.78 1.92 10.37
CA LYS A 93 -11.17 2.07 8.97
C LYS A 93 -10.09 1.62 7.99
N PRO A 94 -10.47 1.15 6.79
CA PRO A 94 -9.51 0.88 5.73
C PRO A 94 -8.85 2.17 5.24
N ALA A 95 -7.55 2.10 5.04
CA ALA A 95 -6.72 3.20 4.56
C ALA A 95 -5.62 2.67 3.64
N TYR A 96 -4.97 3.59 2.95
CA TYR A 96 -3.84 3.32 2.07
C TYR A 96 -2.65 4.15 2.49
N ARG A 97 -1.48 3.52 2.51
CA ARG A 97 -0.25 4.13 3.03
C ARG A 97 0.89 3.98 2.03
N CYS A 98 1.71 5.02 1.90
CA CYS A 98 3.01 4.94 1.24
C CYS A 98 4.12 5.35 2.19
N ARG A 99 5.13 4.49 2.32
CA ARG A 99 6.35 4.75 3.11
C ARG A 99 7.48 5.30 2.24
N HIS A 100 7.23 5.62 0.99
CA HIS A 100 8.21 6.14 0.02
C HIS A 100 9.44 5.23 -0.17
N GLY A 101 9.27 3.91 0.01
CA GLY A 101 10.35 2.94 -0.08
C GLY A 101 11.16 2.74 1.19
N TYR A 102 10.85 3.47 2.25
CA TYR A 102 11.54 3.30 3.53
C TYR A 102 11.04 2.06 4.27
N THR A 103 11.99 1.31 4.79
CA THR A 103 11.76 0.14 5.64
C THR A 103 12.38 0.37 7.02
N SER A 104 12.06 -0.49 7.97
CA SER A 104 12.68 -0.46 9.31
C SER A 104 14.16 -0.81 9.30
N ALA A 105 14.65 -1.42 8.20
CA ALA A 105 16.07 -1.75 8.01
C ALA A 105 16.89 -0.58 7.45
N ALA A 106 16.24 0.45 6.90
CA ALA A 106 16.94 1.60 6.37
C ALA A 106 17.56 2.44 7.49
N VAL A 107 18.70 3.06 7.19
CA VAL A 107 19.32 4.02 8.10
C VAL A 107 18.34 5.16 8.37
N PRO A 108 18.21 5.63 9.63
CA PRO A 108 17.38 6.77 9.94
C PRO A 108 17.79 8.00 9.13
N ASP A 109 16.88 8.54 8.36
CA ASP A 109 17.08 9.73 7.55
C ASP A 109 16.11 10.82 8.02
N THR A 110 16.65 11.92 8.53
CA THR A 110 15.88 13.07 9.02
C THR A 110 15.23 13.86 7.89
N THR A 111 15.73 13.73 6.66
CA THR A 111 15.17 14.37 5.47
C THR A 111 14.00 13.58 4.87
N ARG A 112 13.72 12.42 5.42
CA ARG A 112 12.69 11.52 4.97
C ARG A 112 11.31 12.21 4.94
N PRO A 113 10.59 12.15 3.81
CA PRO A 113 9.23 12.65 3.74
C PRO A 113 8.31 11.86 4.67
N LYS A 114 7.35 12.54 5.28
CA LYS A 114 6.30 11.88 6.08
C LYS A 114 5.57 10.86 5.23
N ASN A 115 5.20 9.72 5.85
CA ASN A 115 4.37 8.72 5.19
C ASN A 115 3.09 9.36 4.64
N THR A 116 2.74 9.00 3.42
CA THR A 116 1.45 9.36 2.84
C THR A 116 0.37 8.45 3.39
N TYR A 117 -0.75 9.02 3.82
CA TYR A 117 -1.95 8.30 4.25
C TYR A 117 -3.18 8.90 3.61
N VAL A 118 -4.07 8.05 3.16
CA VAL A 118 -5.43 8.42 2.74
C VAL A 118 -6.38 7.30 3.13
N ARG A 119 -7.53 7.66 3.73
CA ARG A 119 -8.57 6.69 4.09
C ARG A 119 -9.45 6.37 2.89
N GLU A 120 -9.94 5.15 2.85
CA GLU A 120 -10.84 4.68 1.79
C GLU A 120 -12.13 5.51 1.75
N ASP A 121 -12.71 5.81 2.90
CA ASP A 121 -13.93 6.61 3.03
C ASP A 121 -13.78 8.05 2.47
N GLN A 122 -12.57 8.60 2.46
CA GLN A 122 -12.27 9.90 1.85
C GLN A 122 -12.19 9.85 0.32
N ILE A 123 -11.81 8.71 -0.25
CA ILE A 123 -11.67 8.52 -1.70
C ILE A 123 -13.01 8.18 -2.35
N MET A 124 -13.78 7.31 -1.70
CA MET A 124 -14.99 6.70 -2.28
C MET A 124 -16.01 7.71 -2.85
N PRO A 125 -16.31 8.86 -2.19
CA PRO A 125 -17.25 9.85 -2.72
C PRO A 125 -16.81 10.49 -4.03
N HIS A 126 -15.50 10.47 -4.32
CA HIS A 126 -14.91 11.16 -5.46
C HIS A 126 -14.70 10.26 -6.68
N LEU A 127 -14.82 8.94 -6.54
CA LEU A 127 -14.55 7.99 -7.62
C LEU A 127 -15.47 8.17 -8.82
N ALA A 128 -16.77 8.43 -8.59
CA ALA A 128 -17.72 8.63 -9.68
C ALA A 128 -17.41 9.90 -10.48
N ALA A 129 -17.08 11.00 -9.79
CA ALA A 129 -16.70 12.25 -10.44
C ALA A 129 -15.41 12.07 -11.24
N LEU A 130 -14.44 11.37 -10.69
CA LEU A 130 -13.17 11.09 -11.36
C LEU A 130 -13.34 10.25 -12.62
N ALA A 131 -14.20 9.24 -12.59
CA ALA A 131 -14.50 8.40 -13.75
C ALA A 131 -15.12 9.21 -14.88
N ILE A 132 -16.03 10.12 -14.56
CA ILE A 132 -16.67 11.02 -15.53
C ILE A 132 -15.63 11.95 -16.16
N LEU A 133 -14.76 12.57 -15.34
CA LEU A 133 -13.69 13.46 -15.81
C LEU A 133 -12.68 12.73 -16.69
N ALA A 134 -12.40 11.46 -16.37
CA ALA A 134 -11.50 10.61 -17.15
C ALA A 134 -12.11 10.12 -18.50
N GLY A 135 -13.30 10.60 -18.85
CA GLY A 135 -14.00 10.21 -20.10
C GLY A 135 -14.40 8.74 -20.12
N LYS A 136 -14.48 8.10 -18.95
CA LYS A 136 -14.91 6.71 -18.80
C LYS A 136 -16.39 6.71 -18.41
N PRO A 137 -17.35 6.64 -19.36
CA PRO A 137 -18.74 6.53 -18.99
C PRO A 137 -18.91 5.19 -18.28
N ALA A 138 -19.20 5.26 -16.99
CA ALA A 138 -19.75 4.07 -16.35
C ALA A 138 -21.02 3.69 -17.14
N CYS A 139 -21.07 2.44 -17.56
CA CYS A 139 -22.18 1.89 -18.32
C CYS A 139 -23.50 2.09 -17.54
N GLY A 140 -24.27 3.13 -17.88
CA GLY A 140 -25.52 3.46 -17.25
C GLY A 140 -25.58 4.88 -16.67
N SER A 141 -26.79 5.43 -16.61
CA SER A 141 -27.11 6.78 -16.15
C SER A 141 -26.38 7.17 -14.87
N ARG A 142 -25.96 8.42 -14.76
CA ARG A 142 -25.32 9.09 -13.60
C ARG A 142 -25.94 8.72 -12.25
N ALA A 143 -27.25 8.42 -12.24
CA ALA A 143 -28.00 7.97 -11.06
C ALA A 143 -27.64 6.57 -10.55
N ARG A 144 -27.03 5.71 -11.37
CA ARG A 144 -26.63 4.35 -10.97
C ARG A 144 -25.24 4.27 -10.34
N LEU A 145 -24.48 5.35 -10.36
CA LEU A 145 -23.15 5.40 -9.75
C LEU A 145 -23.17 5.78 -8.26
N THR A 146 -24.31 6.26 -7.77
CA THR A 146 -24.52 6.61 -6.38
C THR A 146 -25.10 5.42 -5.63
N GLY A 147 -24.29 4.76 -4.82
CA GLY A 147 -24.70 3.63 -3.99
C GLY A 147 -23.66 2.51 -3.97
N PRO A 148 -23.73 1.60 -3.00
CA PRO A 148 -22.71 0.55 -2.83
C PRO A 148 -22.51 -0.33 -4.07
N ALA A 149 -23.59 -0.68 -4.77
CA ALA A 149 -23.53 -1.52 -5.97
C ALA A 149 -22.89 -0.79 -7.16
N GLY A 150 -23.21 0.49 -7.36
CA GLY A 150 -22.60 1.29 -8.42
C GLY A 150 -21.12 1.54 -8.19
N THR A 151 -20.72 1.76 -6.95
CA THR A 151 -19.32 1.94 -6.57
C THR A 151 -18.52 0.65 -6.78
N ALA A 152 -19.07 -0.52 -6.44
CA ALA A 152 -18.42 -1.81 -6.66
C ALA A 152 -18.20 -2.05 -8.17
N ALA A 153 -19.22 -1.86 -8.99
CA ALA A 153 -19.11 -2.00 -10.44
C ALA A 153 -18.07 -1.05 -11.05
N LEU A 154 -17.99 0.19 -10.56
CA LEU A 154 -16.98 1.14 -11.00
C LEU A 154 -15.55 0.68 -10.62
N ILE A 155 -15.37 0.17 -9.42
CA ILE A 155 -14.06 -0.36 -8.99
C ILE A 155 -13.65 -1.56 -9.84
N ASP A 156 -14.58 -2.47 -10.14
CA ASP A 156 -14.32 -3.62 -10.99
C ASP A 156 -13.97 -3.19 -12.43
N GLN A 157 -14.62 -2.15 -12.95
CA GLN A 157 -14.26 -1.56 -14.22
C GLN A 157 -12.86 -0.93 -14.20
N LEU A 158 -12.52 -0.16 -13.16
CA LEU A 158 -11.18 0.41 -13.00
C LEU A 158 -10.10 -0.67 -12.97
N ARG A 159 -10.39 -1.82 -12.37
CA ARG A 159 -9.50 -2.99 -12.37
C ARG A 159 -9.37 -3.63 -13.74
N ALA A 160 -10.49 -3.87 -14.42
CA ALA A 160 -10.51 -4.43 -15.76
C ALA A 160 -9.73 -3.57 -16.76
N ASP A 161 -9.90 -2.26 -16.67
CA ASP A 161 -9.22 -1.27 -17.49
C ASP A 161 -7.76 -1.04 -17.07
N ARG A 162 -7.31 -1.67 -15.99
CA ARG A 162 -5.99 -1.43 -15.38
C ARG A 162 -5.73 0.05 -15.10
N THR A 163 -6.78 0.79 -14.76
CA THR A 163 -6.67 2.21 -14.46
C THR A 163 -5.96 2.41 -13.13
N VAL A 164 -4.91 3.20 -13.14
CA VAL A 164 -4.16 3.56 -11.94
C VAL A 164 -4.67 4.91 -11.44
N LEU A 165 -5.02 4.97 -10.17
CA LEU A 165 -5.38 6.19 -9.47
C LEU A 165 -4.12 6.75 -8.80
N THR A 166 -3.82 8.02 -9.01
CA THR A 166 -2.67 8.67 -8.38
C THR A 166 -3.15 9.65 -7.31
N TYR A 167 -2.72 9.43 -6.07
CA TYR A 167 -2.99 10.31 -4.95
C TYR A 167 -1.80 11.21 -4.65
N ASP A 168 -1.98 12.53 -4.80
CA ASP A 168 -0.99 13.52 -4.38
C ASP A 168 -1.29 14.01 -2.95
N PRO A 169 -0.40 13.75 -1.98
CA PRO A 169 -0.60 14.18 -0.60
C PRO A 169 -0.39 15.69 -0.38
N ALA A 170 0.31 16.38 -1.27
CA ALA A 170 0.57 17.81 -1.14
C ALA A 170 -0.67 18.66 -1.48
N SER A 171 -1.25 18.38 -2.64
CA SER A 171 -2.48 19.02 -3.09
C SER A 171 -3.75 18.33 -2.58
N ARG A 172 -3.62 17.11 -2.02
CA ARG A 172 -4.73 16.22 -1.63
C ARG A 172 -5.69 15.95 -2.79
N THR A 173 -5.13 15.70 -3.96
CA THR A 173 -5.91 15.39 -5.15
C THR A 173 -5.77 13.92 -5.53
N LEU A 174 -6.82 13.41 -6.15
CA LEU A 174 -6.84 12.10 -6.79
C LEU A 174 -7.03 12.30 -8.28
N SER A 175 -6.17 11.68 -9.09
CA SER A 175 -6.27 11.68 -10.56
C SER A 175 -6.37 10.26 -11.10
N ALA A 176 -6.98 10.10 -12.28
CA ALA A 176 -7.07 8.82 -12.97
C ALA A 176 -6.21 8.88 -14.24
N GLY A 177 -5.05 8.24 -14.25
CA GLY A 177 -4.09 8.26 -15.34
C GLY A 177 -2.79 8.98 -15.00
N GLY A 178 -2.07 9.49 -16.03
CA GLY A 178 -0.78 10.16 -15.86
C GLY A 178 -0.85 11.54 -15.21
N HIS A 179 0.30 12.25 -15.19
CA HIS A 179 0.52 13.50 -14.48
C HIS A 179 -0.46 14.64 -14.87
N ASP A 180 -0.92 14.66 -16.13
CA ASP A 180 -1.84 15.69 -16.66
C ASP A 180 -3.30 15.22 -16.71
N ALA A 181 -3.62 14.12 -16.03
CA ALA A 181 -4.97 13.58 -15.99
C ALA A 181 -5.89 14.44 -15.11
N PRO A 182 -7.20 14.45 -15.42
CA PRO A 182 -8.16 15.17 -14.61
C PRO A 182 -8.14 14.69 -13.16
N SER A 183 -8.18 15.64 -12.24
CA SER A 183 -8.05 15.38 -10.81
C SER A 183 -9.25 15.93 -10.02
N VAL A 184 -9.52 15.30 -8.87
CA VAL A 184 -10.54 15.70 -7.92
C VAL A 184 -9.89 15.95 -6.56
N ALA A 185 -10.23 17.05 -5.89
CA ALA A 185 -9.77 17.34 -4.55
C ALA A 185 -10.48 16.45 -3.51
N ILE A 186 -9.70 15.89 -2.61
CA ILE A 186 -10.21 15.10 -1.48
C ILE A 186 -10.28 16.02 -0.25
N GLY A 187 -11.50 16.28 0.23
CA GLY A 187 -11.75 17.12 1.39
C GLY A 187 -11.09 16.61 2.68
N LYS A 188 -10.86 17.53 3.63
CA LYS A 188 -10.61 17.16 5.03
C LYS A 188 -11.96 16.89 5.69
N ASP A 189 -12.18 15.69 6.20
CA ASP A 189 -13.21 15.52 7.22
C ASP A 189 -12.71 16.16 8.52
N HIS A 190 -13.54 17.00 9.08
CA HIS A 190 -13.35 17.54 10.42
C HIS A 190 -13.67 16.51 11.48
#